data_833e0561a323dbb1b21c309c89f69614
#
_entry.id   833e0561a323dbb1b21c309c89f69614
#
_cell.length_a   1.000
_cell.length_b   1.000
_cell.length_c   1.000
_cell.angle_alpha   90.00
_cell.angle_beta   90.00
_cell.angle_gamma   90.00
#
_symmetry.space_group_name_H-M   'P 1'
#
loop_
_entity.id
_entity.type
_entity.pdbx_description
1 polymer ?
#
loop_
_entity_poly.entity_id
_entity_poly.type
_entity_poly.pdbx_seq_one_letter_code
_entity_poly.pdbx_strand_id
1 'polypeptide(L)'
;MNQRDIKRRLTLPLLLTALLVPCAPTTDAARVAPTNCSRVVAARATADAPLFVLPLPAAQSSAVGINGFFSVDPAQQGSTFQAAIVLDIPDGLHVNSNRPLGKYAIPTSVKVSAPKGLKITPVSYPAGRVRTFRFGEGAPEERLAVYEGRAIARFNVVVPADYEQGVAHVRASVRFQSCNDEVCFPPATRELDLAIAIVGRDTPVNHINGQYFGGGRRRRG
;
A
#
# COMPACT_ATOMS: atom_id res chain seq x y z
N MET A 1 11.10 31.37 44.32
CA MET A 1 10.77 32.71 43.78
C MET A 1 10.06 32.44 42.47
N ASN A 2 8.81 32.42 42.58
CA ASN A 2 7.71 33.31 42.20
C ASN A 2 7.35 33.12 40.71
N GLN A 3 6.25 32.34 40.49
CA GLN A 3 4.86 32.80 40.43
C GLN A 3 4.57 33.79 39.28
N ARG A 4 3.76 33.43 38.31
CA ARG A 4 2.33 33.80 38.14
C ARG A 4 1.88 33.64 36.70
N ASP A 5 0.89 32.79 36.54
CA ASP A 5 -0.42 33.02 35.92
C ASP A 5 -0.50 33.99 34.72
N ILE A 6 -1.02 33.45 33.61
CA ILE A 6 -2.09 34.14 32.87
C ILE A 6 -2.94 33.06 32.15
N LYS A 7 -4.09 32.77 32.77
CA LYS A 7 -5.29 32.21 32.11
C LYS A 7 -5.89 33.31 31.24
N ARG A 8 -6.07 33.09 29.96
CA ARG A 8 -7.10 33.81 29.18
C ARG A 8 -7.91 32.82 28.37
N ARG A 9 -9.10 32.61 28.89
CA ARG A 9 -10.23 32.04 28.17
C ARG A 9 -10.71 33.06 27.15
N LEU A 10 -10.79 32.72 25.88
CA LEU A 10 -11.59 33.46 24.90
C LEU A 10 -12.68 32.52 24.41
N THR A 11 -13.86 32.69 24.96
CA THR A 11 -15.13 32.20 24.45
C THR A 11 -15.62 33.14 23.36
N LEU A 12 -15.82 32.63 22.14
CA LEU A 12 -16.45 33.38 21.05
C LEU A 12 -17.82 32.76 20.78
N PRO A 13 -18.94 33.50 20.83
CA PRO A 13 -20.27 32.98 20.59
C PRO A 13 -20.55 32.86 19.08
N LEU A 14 -21.14 31.73 18.73
CA LEU A 14 -21.68 31.42 17.42
C LEU A 14 -22.97 32.20 17.19
N LEU A 15 -22.96 33.21 16.34
CA LEU A 15 -24.14 33.94 15.86
C LEU A 15 -24.66 33.26 14.60
N LEU A 16 -25.77 32.54 14.78
CA LEU A 16 -26.59 31.95 13.73
C LEU A 16 -27.59 33.00 13.23
N THR A 17 -27.35 33.66 12.10
CA THR A 17 -28.31 34.56 11.46
C THR A 17 -29.09 33.78 10.40
N ALA A 18 -30.35 33.44 10.74
CA ALA A 18 -31.35 32.95 9.82
C ALA A 18 -31.89 34.13 8.97
N LEU A 19 -31.67 34.08 7.66
CA LEU A 19 -32.31 34.99 6.70
C LEU A 19 -33.68 34.38 6.30
N LEU A 20 -34.73 34.98 6.88
CA LEU A 20 -36.11 34.82 6.43
C LEU A 20 -36.37 35.72 5.24
N VAL A 21 -36.64 35.16 4.09
CA VAL A 21 -37.16 35.88 2.88
C VAL A 21 -38.66 35.85 2.94
N PRO A 22 -39.36 37.00 2.99
CA PRO A 22 -40.83 37.03 2.91
C PRO A 22 -41.29 36.95 1.48
N CYS A 23 -42.18 35.97 1.22
CA CYS A 23 -42.96 35.86 -0.02
C CYS A 23 -44.14 36.81 0.11
N ALA A 24 -44.19 37.89 -0.71
CA ALA A 24 -45.35 38.77 -0.82
C ALA A 24 -46.33 38.28 -1.91
N PRO A 25 -47.66 38.27 -1.69
CA PRO A 25 -48.62 37.96 -2.71
C PRO A 25 -48.98 39.26 -3.50
N THR A 26 -48.79 39.25 -4.80
CA THR A 26 -49.39 40.23 -5.66
C THR A 26 -50.67 39.64 -6.28
N THR A 27 -51.76 40.21 -5.90
CA THR A 27 -53.06 40.10 -6.57
C THR A 27 -53.07 40.98 -7.80
N ASP A 28 -53.29 40.41 -8.98
CA ASP A 28 -54.02 41.14 -10.02
C ASP A 28 -54.77 40.18 -10.94
N ALA A 29 -56.08 40.48 -11.10
CA ALA A 29 -57.03 39.70 -11.81
C ALA A 29 -57.19 40.23 -13.24
N ALA A 30 -56.94 39.40 -14.22
CA ALA A 30 -57.47 39.63 -15.59
C ALA A 30 -57.91 38.31 -16.21
N ARG A 31 -59.23 38.25 -16.44
CA ARG A 31 -59.95 37.17 -17.15
C ARG A 31 -59.45 37.06 -18.58
N VAL A 32 -59.05 35.85 -19.01
CA VAL A 32 -59.14 35.38 -20.39
C VAL A 32 -59.57 33.94 -20.42
N ALA A 33 -60.55 33.63 -21.25
CA ALA A 33 -61.28 32.36 -21.33
C ALA A 33 -60.48 31.21 -21.96
N PRO A 34 -60.96 29.96 -21.85
CA PRO A 34 -60.18 28.76 -22.06
C PRO A 34 -60.14 28.29 -23.51
N THR A 35 -59.00 27.95 -24.04
CA THR A 35 -58.90 27.15 -25.23
C THR A 35 -57.85 26.07 -25.12
N ASN A 36 -58.35 24.85 -25.33
CA ASN A 36 -57.62 23.63 -25.67
C ASN A 36 -56.62 23.05 -24.65
N CYS A 37 -57.15 22.15 -23.89
CA CYS A 37 -56.40 21.11 -23.21
C CYS A 37 -55.88 20.08 -24.23
N SER A 38 -54.68 20.29 -24.76
CA SER A 38 -53.93 19.21 -25.44
C SER A 38 -53.35 18.29 -24.37
N ARG A 39 -53.86 17.07 -24.36
CA ARG A 39 -53.40 15.97 -23.52
C ARG A 39 -51.92 15.74 -23.81
N VAL A 40 -51.05 16.22 -22.93
CA VAL A 40 -49.64 15.80 -22.90
C VAL A 40 -49.63 14.38 -22.33
N VAL A 41 -49.46 13.40 -23.23
CA VAL A 41 -49.18 12.02 -22.84
C VAL A 41 -47.77 12.04 -22.28
N ALA A 42 -47.65 11.93 -20.97
CA ALA A 42 -46.36 11.71 -20.30
C ALA A 42 -45.85 10.31 -20.69
N ALA A 43 -44.95 10.26 -21.64
CA ALA A 43 -44.19 9.07 -21.93
C ALA A 43 -43.31 8.77 -20.69
N ARG A 44 -43.69 7.73 -19.97
CA ARG A 44 -42.80 7.13 -18.96
C ARG A 44 -41.59 6.56 -19.69
N ALA A 45 -40.47 7.25 -19.61
CA ALA A 45 -39.19 6.69 -19.97
C ALA A 45 -38.85 5.64 -18.94
N THR A 46 -39.03 4.38 -19.28
CA THR A 46 -38.43 3.25 -18.53
C THR A 46 -36.92 3.29 -18.79
N ALA A 47 -36.20 3.89 -17.86
CA ALA A 47 -34.74 3.87 -17.87
C ALA A 47 -34.24 2.53 -17.30
N ASP A 48 -34.45 1.43 -18.05
CA ASP A 48 -33.73 0.19 -17.90
C ASP A 48 -32.56 0.16 -18.89
N ALA A 49 -31.61 1.04 -18.70
CA ALA A 49 -30.30 0.86 -19.32
C ALA A 49 -29.45 0.00 -18.39
N PRO A 50 -28.96 -1.17 -18.83
CA PRO A 50 -28.03 -1.95 -18.00
C PRO A 50 -26.77 -1.11 -17.78
N LEU A 51 -26.49 -0.80 -16.51
CA LEU A 51 -25.21 -0.22 -16.11
C LEU A 51 -24.14 -1.27 -16.42
N PHE A 52 -23.47 -1.11 -17.56
CA PHE A 52 -22.24 -1.84 -17.84
C PHE A 52 -21.18 -1.30 -16.88
N VAL A 53 -21.06 -1.95 -15.71
CA VAL A 53 -19.93 -1.75 -14.82
C VAL A 53 -18.74 -2.44 -15.48
N LEU A 54 -17.94 -1.67 -16.20
CA LEU A 54 -16.63 -2.16 -16.64
C LEU A 54 -15.81 -2.45 -15.40
N PRO A 55 -15.28 -3.67 -15.24
CA PRO A 55 -14.39 -3.97 -14.11
C PRO A 55 -13.16 -3.07 -14.22
N LEU A 56 -12.93 -2.24 -13.22
CA LEU A 56 -11.72 -1.43 -13.12
C LEU A 56 -10.49 -2.35 -13.07
N PRO A 57 -9.47 -2.13 -13.91
CA PRO A 57 -8.25 -2.94 -13.94
C PRO A 57 -7.39 -2.85 -12.66
N ALA A 58 -7.81 -2.08 -11.65
CA ALA A 58 -7.10 -1.90 -10.38
C ALA A 58 -7.06 -3.15 -9.48
N ALA A 59 -7.87 -4.18 -9.77
CA ALA A 59 -7.99 -5.35 -8.88
C ALA A 59 -6.78 -6.32 -8.93
N GLN A 60 -6.00 -6.33 -10.01
CA GLN A 60 -4.94 -7.33 -10.18
C GLN A 60 -3.59 -6.92 -9.59
N SER A 61 -3.27 -5.63 -9.51
CA SER A 61 -2.06 -5.18 -8.79
C SER A 61 -2.15 -5.42 -7.28
N SER A 62 -3.37 -5.58 -6.74
CA SER A 62 -3.62 -5.91 -5.33
C SER A 62 -3.49 -7.41 -5.01
N ALA A 63 -3.38 -8.27 -6.02
CA ALA A 63 -3.27 -9.72 -5.82
C ALA A 63 -1.90 -10.17 -5.32
N VAL A 64 -0.84 -9.34 -5.49
CA VAL A 64 0.50 -9.65 -4.96
C VAL A 64 0.50 -9.44 -3.45
N GLY A 65 0.70 -10.53 -2.71
CA GLY A 65 0.85 -10.52 -1.25
C GLY A 65 2.20 -9.95 -0.85
N ILE A 66 2.22 -9.04 0.13
CA ILE A 66 3.47 -8.48 0.68
C ILE A 66 3.46 -8.68 2.19
N ASN A 67 4.46 -9.40 2.69
CA ASN A 67 4.62 -9.72 4.10
C ASN A 67 6.04 -9.44 4.58
N GLY A 68 6.19 -9.12 5.87
CA GLY A 68 7.49 -8.92 6.50
C GLY A 68 7.70 -9.89 7.66
N PHE A 69 8.93 -10.35 7.84
CA PHE A 69 9.29 -11.34 8.85
C PHE A 69 10.65 -11.00 9.48
N PHE A 70 10.79 -11.32 10.77
CA PHE A 70 12.06 -11.34 11.47
C PHE A 70 12.53 -12.77 11.69
N SER A 71 13.84 -12.95 11.81
CA SER A 71 14.45 -14.26 12.08
C SER A 71 14.46 -14.63 13.55
N VAL A 72 14.11 -13.69 14.43
CA VAL A 72 14.12 -13.84 15.88
C VAL A 72 12.90 -13.16 16.52
N ASP A 73 12.53 -13.62 17.71
CA ASP A 73 11.57 -12.96 18.59
C ASP A 73 11.82 -13.42 20.05
N PRO A 74 12.16 -12.50 20.97
CA PRO A 74 12.54 -11.09 20.78
C PRO A 74 13.95 -10.92 20.20
N ALA A 75 14.39 -9.68 19.94
CA ALA A 75 15.77 -9.35 19.59
C ALA A 75 16.53 -8.82 20.80
N GLN A 76 17.81 -9.21 20.94
CA GLN A 76 18.65 -8.77 22.05
C GLN A 76 19.41 -7.48 21.72
N GLN A 77 19.68 -6.68 22.74
CA GLN A 77 20.66 -5.60 22.69
C GLN A 77 22.04 -6.13 22.27
N GLY A 78 22.77 -5.38 21.44
CA GLY A 78 24.08 -5.76 20.93
C GLY A 78 24.06 -6.84 19.86
N SER A 79 22.89 -7.30 19.41
CA SER A 79 22.75 -8.36 18.43
C SER A 79 22.48 -7.83 17.00
N THR A 80 22.65 -8.73 16.04
CA THR A 80 22.23 -8.52 14.65
C THR A 80 21.33 -9.67 14.26
N PHE A 81 20.18 -9.35 13.70
CA PHE A 81 19.21 -10.34 13.20
C PHE A 81 18.76 -10.02 11.79
N GLN A 82 18.22 -11.03 11.12
CA GLN A 82 17.74 -10.88 9.74
C GLN A 82 16.27 -10.49 9.71
N ALA A 83 15.93 -9.69 8.69
CA ALA A 83 14.58 -9.38 8.31
C ALA A 83 14.36 -9.73 6.82
N ALA A 84 13.15 -10.12 6.47
CA ALA A 84 12.76 -10.48 5.13
C ALA A 84 11.46 -9.78 4.74
N ILE A 85 11.42 -9.25 3.52
CA ILE A 85 10.20 -8.84 2.84
C ILE A 85 9.89 -9.89 1.78
N VAL A 86 8.74 -10.49 1.88
CA VAL A 86 8.28 -11.58 1.02
C VAL A 86 7.20 -11.06 0.09
N LEU A 87 7.41 -11.22 -1.19
CA LEU A 87 6.41 -11.00 -2.23
C LEU A 87 5.86 -12.36 -2.65
N ASP A 88 4.60 -12.62 -2.37
CA ASP A 88 3.86 -13.79 -2.84
C ASP A 88 3.11 -13.39 -4.10
N ILE A 89 3.58 -13.89 -5.24
CA ILE A 89 3.12 -13.53 -6.59
C ILE A 89 2.25 -14.67 -7.09
N PRO A 90 0.94 -14.46 -7.30
CA PRO A 90 0.04 -15.48 -7.82
C PRO A 90 0.45 -16.01 -9.19
N ASP A 91 0.04 -17.22 -9.50
CA ASP A 91 0.22 -17.80 -10.82
C ASP A 91 -0.42 -16.91 -11.90
N GLY A 92 0.21 -16.85 -13.07
CA GLY A 92 -0.19 -15.98 -14.17
C GLY A 92 0.21 -14.50 -14.01
N LEU A 93 0.84 -14.15 -12.87
CA LEU A 93 1.44 -12.84 -12.68
C LEU A 93 2.95 -12.94 -12.52
N HIS A 94 3.62 -11.87 -12.90
CA HIS A 94 5.02 -11.63 -12.57
C HIS A 94 5.19 -10.19 -12.09
N VAL A 95 6.26 -9.94 -11.37
CA VAL A 95 6.64 -8.62 -10.86
C VAL A 95 8.01 -8.27 -11.42
N ASN A 96 8.17 -7.07 -11.95
CA ASN A 96 9.49 -6.61 -12.40
C ASN A 96 10.51 -6.76 -11.27
N SER A 97 11.70 -7.28 -11.58
CA SER A 97 12.75 -7.42 -10.58
C SER A 97 13.28 -6.05 -10.11
N ASN A 98 14.16 -6.04 -9.13
CA ASN A 98 14.84 -4.80 -8.70
C ASN A 98 15.82 -4.27 -9.77
N ARG A 99 16.13 -5.06 -10.80
CA ARG A 99 16.95 -4.70 -11.97
C ARG A 99 16.28 -5.24 -13.23
N PRO A 100 15.12 -4.69 -13.61
CA PRO A 100 14.45 -5.10 -14.85
C PRO A 100 15.31 -4.69 -16.05
N LEU A 101 15.32 -5.50 -17.09
CA LEU A 101 16.10 -5.21 -18.30
C LEU A 101 15.39 -4.23 -19.24
N GLY A 102 14.05 -4.15 -19.16
CA GLY A 102 13.24 -3.30 -20.02
C GLY A 102 13.42 -1.82 -19.74
N LYS A 103 13.45 -1.01 -20.79
CA LYS A 103 13.64 0.45 -20.71
C LYS A 103 12.55 1.15 -19.89
N TYR A 104 11.33 0.65 -19.97
CA TYR A 104 10.16 1.25 -19.31
C TYR A 104 9.66 0.45 -18.11
N ALA A 105 10.30 -0.67 -17.83
CA ALA A 105 9.94 -1.51 -16.70
C ALA A 105 10.25 -0.83 -15.36
N ILE A 106 9.26 -0.71 -14.51
CA ILE A 106 9.40 -0.08 -13.19
C ILE A 106 9.99 -1.10 -12.22
N PRO A 107 11.18 -0.84 -11.65
CA PRO A 107 11.84 -1.79 -10.77
C PRO A 107 11.12 -1.95 -9.43
N THR A 108 11.15 -3.17 -8.89
CA THR A 108 10.79 -3.41 -7.50
C THR A 108 11.82 -2.75 -6.58
N SER A 109 11.34 -1.97 -5.64
CA SER A 109 12.17 -1.32 -4.63
C SER A 109 11.60 -1.50 -3.23
N VAL A 110 12.47 -1.82 -2.28
CA VAL A 110 12.15 -1.91 -0.86
C VAL A 110 12.94 -0.82 -0.14
N LYS A 111 12.24 0.13 0.47
CA LYS A 111 12.82 1.15 1.34
C LYS A 111 12.50 0.78 2.77
N VAL A 112 13.53 0.73 3.62
CA VAL A 112 13.38 0.36 5.02
C VAL A 112 13.81 1.53 5.89
N SER A 113 13.03 1.80 6.93
CA SER A 113 13.34 2.75 7.98
C SER A 113 13.14 2.11 9.36
N ALA A 114 13.94 2.54 10.30
CA ALA A 114 13.87 2.09 11.68
C ALA A 114 13.98 3.28 12.64
N PRO A 115 13.58 3.13 13.92
CA PRO A 115 13.77 4.13 14.94
C PRO A 115 15.24 4.52 15.09
N LYS A 116 15.47 5.73 15.60
CA LYS A 116 16.83 6.24 15.87
C LYS A 116 17.60 5.25 16.74
N GLY A 117 18.83 4.96 16.35
CA GLY A 117 19.71 4.03 17.04
C GLY A 117 19.82 2.68 16.33
N LEU A 118 18.74 2.08 15.85
CA LEU A 118 18.82 0.88 15.04
C LEU A 118 19.48 1.16 13.69
N LYS A 119 20.29 0.20 13.21
CA LYS A 119 20.92 0.30 11.89
C LYS A 119 20.37 -0.77 10.97
N ILE A 120 20.08 -0.38 9.73
CA ILE A 120 19.60 -1.27 8.67
C ILE A 120 20.70 -1.44 7.63
N THR A 121 21.02 -2.67 7.27
CA THR A 121 21.94 -2.93 6.15
C THR A 121 21.24 -2.73 4.80
N PRO A 122 21.99 -2.57 3.70
CA PRO A 122 21.39 -2.55 2.37
C PRO A 122 20.54 -3.79 2.10
N VAL A 123 19.42 -3.58 1.39
CA VAL A 123 18.51 -4.67 1.02
C VAL A 123 19.14 -5.53 -0.07
N SER A 124 19.20 -6.83 0.17
CA SER A 124 19.62 -7.86 -0.79
C SER A 124 18.38 -8.44 -1.47
N TYR A 125 18.37 -8.46 -2.78
CA TYR A 125 17.27 -8.99 -3.59
C TYR A 125 17.62 -10.35 -4.18
N PRO A 126 16.62 -11.21 -4.45
CA PRO A 126 16.84 -12.44 -5.20
C PRO A 126 17.20 -12.10 -6.67
N ALA A 127 17.83 -13.03 -7.35
CA ALA A 127 18.05 -12.90 -8.80
C ALA A 127 16.69 -12.94 -9.54
N GLY A 128 16.49 -11.97 -10.44
CA GLY A 128 15.35 -12.01 -11.36
C GLY A 128 15.55 -13.09 -12.42
N ARG A 129 14.46 -13.71 -12.86
CA ARG A 129 14.45 -14.60 -14.02
C ARG A 129 14.25 -13.79 -15.29
N VAL A 130 15.07 -14.03 -16.31
CA VAL A 130 14.88 -13.40 -17.61
C VAL A 130 13.83 -14.14 -18.38
N ARG A 131 12.77 -13.42 -18.79
CA ARG A 131 11.64 -13.91 -19.59
C ARG A 131 11.46 -12.99 -20.80
N THR A 132 10.85 -13.50 -21.84
CA THR A 132 10.49 -12.74 -23.04
C THR A 132 8.98 -12.62 -23.08
N PHE A 133 8.51 -11.39 -23.23
CA PHE A 133 7.08 -11.03 -23.26
C PHE A 133 6.75 -10.28 -24.55
N ARG A 134 5.48 -10.30 -24.93
CA ARG A 134 4.94 -9.50 -26.03
C ARG A 134 3.66 -8.83 -25.56
N PHE A 135 3.75 -7.57 -25.20
CA PHE A 135 2.63 -6.80 -24.66
C PHE A 135 1.80 -6.19 -25.80
N GLY A 136 0.76 -6.91 -26.23
CA GLY A 136 -0.14 -6.54 -27.31
C GLY A 136 0.15 -7.23 -28.65
N GLU A 137 -0.87 -7.24 -29.51
CA GLU A 137 -0.79 -7.84 -30.84
C GLU A 137 0.17 -7.05 -31.75
N GLY A 138 1.11 -7.74 -32.35
CA GLY A 138 2.13 -7.08 -33.23
C GLY A 138 3.23 -6.31 -32.48
N ALA A 139 3.19 -6.25 -31.12
CA ALA A 139 4.26 -5.60 -30.39
C ALA A 139 5.60 -6.37 -30.48
N PRO A 140 6.75 -5.69 -30.42
CA PRO A 140 8.04 -6.35 -30.38
C PRO A 140 8.20 -7.15 -29.10
N GLU A 141 8.99 -8.21 -29.17
CA GLU A 141 9.38 -8.97 -27.98
C GLU A 141 10.27 -8.13 -27.07
N GLU A 142 9.96 -8.13 -25.77
CA GLU A 142 10.72 -7.47 -24.75
C GLU A 142 11.26 -8.48 -23.74
N ARG A 143 12.56 -8.42 -23.45
CA ARG A 143 13.21 -9.25 -22.44
C ARG A 143 13.20 -8.51 -21.11
N LEU A 144 12.54 -9.10 -20.11
CA LEU A 144 12.45 -8.56 -18.77
C LEU A 144 13.08 -9.52 -17.75
N ALA A 145 13.71 -8.97 -16.73
CA ALA A 145 14.07 -9.70 -15.53
C ALA A 145 12.94 -9.53 -14.50
N VAL A 146 12.30 -10.64 -14.14
CA VAL A 146 11.08 -10.64 -13.32
C VAL A 146 11.19 -11.58 -12.12
N TYR A 147 10.30 -11.40 -11.15
CA TYR A 147 10.03 -12.33 -10.07
C TYR A 147 8.69 -13.04 -10.33
N GLU A 148 8.65 -14.33 -10.04
CA GLU A 148 7.47 -15.20 -10.15
C GLU A 148 7.35 -16.04 -8.88
N GLY A 149 6.13 -16.43 -8.50
CA GLY A 149 5.86 -17.23 -7.32
C GLY A 149 6.23 -16.49 -6.04
N ARG A 150 7.40 -16.76 -5.48
CA ARG A 150 7.85 -16.10 -4.24
C ARG A 150 9.20 -15.43 -4.42
N ALA A 151 9.25 -14.12 -4.16
CA ALA A 151 10.49 -13.36 -4.11
C ALA A 151 10.75 -12.88 -2.67
N ILE A 152 12.00 -13.00 -2.21
CA ILE A 152 12.38 -12.65 -0.83
C ILE A 152 13.54 -11.68 -0.86
N ALA A 153 13.27 -10.43 -0.47
CA ALA A 153 14.29 -9.42 -0.20
C ALA A 153 14.70 -9.48 1.27
N ARG A 154 15.99 -9.41 1.56
CA ARG A 154 16.53 -9.56 2.92
C ARG A 154 17.43 -8.40 3.31
N PHE A 155 17.43 -8.09 4.59
CA PHE A 155 18.35 -7.12 5.21
C PHE A 155 18.64 -7.52 6.64
N ASN A 156 19.65 -6.92 7.27
CA ASN A 156 19.90 -7.10 8.68
C ASN A 156 19.50 -5.86 9.46
N VAL A 157 19.04 -6.09 10.67
CA VAL A 157 18.80 -5.07 11.69
C VAL A 157 19.87 -5.24 12.76
N VAL A 158 20.64 -4.19 13.01
CA VAL A 158 21.68 -4.16 14.03
C VAL A 158 21.15 -3.37 15.23
N VAL A 159 21.09 -4.02 16.37
CA VAL A 159 20.68 -3.43 17.66
C VAL A 159 21.95 -3.03 18.43
N PRO A 160 22.18 -1.76 18.71
CA PRO A 160 23.29 -1.34 19.56
C PRO A 160 23.21 -1.94 20.96
N ALA A 161 24.33 -2.02 21.61
CA ALA A 161 24.41 -2.60 22.94
C ALA A 161 23.72 -1.76 24.03
N ASP A 162 23.60 -0.49 23.78
CA ASP A 162 22.98 0.55 24.62
C ASP A 162 21.58 0.98 24.13
N TYR A 163 21.00 0.24 23.18
CA TYR A 163 19.64 0.54 22.69
C TYR A 163 18.63 0.33 23.82
N GLU A 164 17.65 1.22 23.92
CA GLU A 164 16.60 1.13 24.94
C GLU A 164 15.73 -0.13 24.73
N GLN A 165 15.42 -0.85 25.81
CA GLN A 165 14.52 -1.99 25.78
C GLN A 165 13.08 -1.53 25.55
N GLY A 166 12.30 -2.31 24.82
CA GLY A 166 10.92 -1.97 24.48
C GLY A 166 10.53 -2.48 23.12
N VAL A 167 9.48 -1.93 22.51
CA VAL A 167 9.03 -2.31 21.17
C VAL A 167 9.59 -1.34 20.15
N ALA A 168 10.32 -1.87 19.18
CA ALA A 168 10.79 -1.12 18.03
C ALA A 168 9.93 -1.42 16.79
N HIS A 169 9.65 -0.41 15.98
CA HIS A 169 8.88 -0.52 14.75
C HIS A 169 9.78 -0.31 13.53
N VAL A 170 10.02 -1.38 12.78
CA VAL A 170 10.73 -1.32 11.50
C VAL A 170 9.70 -1.17 10.39
N ARG A 171 9.76 -0.07 9.66
CA ARG A 171 8.82 0.21 8.58
C ARG A 171 9.45 -0.09 7.22
N ALA A 172 8.69 -0.71 6.34
CA ALA A 172 9.12 -0.98 4.98
C ALA A 172 8.08 -0.48 3.97
N SER A 173 8.55 0.21 2.94
CA SER A 173 7.77 0.64 1.79
C SER A 173 8.21 -0.17 0.57
N VAL A 174 7.30 -0.94 0.00
CA VAL A 174 7.55 -1.81 -1.14
C VAL A 174 6.82 -1.26 -2.35
N ARG A 175 7.57 -0.74 -3.33
CA ARG A 175 7.03 -0.32 -4.62
C ARG A 175 7.35 -1.38 -5.66
N PHE A 176 6.35 -1.79 -6.42
CA PHE A 176 6.47 -2.81 -7.46
C PHE A 176 5.49 -2.57 -8.61
N GLN A 177 5.74 -3.21 -9.75
CA GLN A 177 4.80 -3.29 -10.86
C GLN A 177 4.59 -4.74 -11.22
N SER A 178 3.33 -5.18 -11.18
CA SER A 178 2.92 -6.51 -11.64
C SER A 178 2.42 -6.46 -13.08
N CYS A 179 2.63 -7.55 -13.80
CA CYS A 179 2.16 -7.74 -15.16
C CYS A 179 1.62 -9.18 -15.30
N ASN A 180 0.73 -9.41 -16.28
CA ASN A 180 0.50 -10.72 -16.85
C ASN A 180 1.22 -10.83 -18.21
N ASP A 181 0.95 -11.86 -19.00
CA ASP A 181 1.61 -12.05 -20.29
C ASP A 181 1.15 -11.04 -21.37
N GLU A 182 0.09 -10.27 -21.11
CA GLU A 182 -0.53 -9.35 -22.06
C GLU A 182 -0.33 -7.88 -21.71
N VAL A 183 -0.35 -7.55 -20.41
CA VAL A 183 -0.38 -6.15 -19.94
C VAL A 183 0.32 -5.98 -18.60
N CYS A 184 0.94 -4.82 -18.43
CA CYS A 184 1.44 -4.37 -17.13
C CYS A 184 0.44 -3.46 -16.44
N PHE A 185 0.18 -3.74 -15.15
CA PHE A 185 -0.71 -2.95 -14.32
C PHE A 185 -0.01 -1.68 -13.80
N PRO A 186 -0.76 -0.67 -13.36
CA PRO A 186 -0.16 0.48 -12.70
C PRO A 186 0.71 0.08 -11.50
N PRO A 187 1.84 0.77 -11.26
CA PRO A 187 2.69 0.49 -10.11
C PRO A 187 1.92 0.65 -8.80
N ALA A 188 2.18 -0.26 -7.87
CA ALA A 188 1.62 -0.24 -6.53
C ALA A 188 2.71 0.01 -5.49
N THR A 189 2.31 0.58 -4.35
CA THR A 189 3.14 0.68 -3.15
C THR A 189 2.39 0.06 -1.98
N ARG A 190 3.11 -0.72 -1.15
CA ARG A 190 2.60 -1.31 0.08
C ARG A 190 3.51 -0.92 1.23
N GLU A 191 2.87 -0.51 2.33
CA GLU A 191 3.57 -0.17 3.56
C GLU A 191 3.40 -1.30 4.57
N LEU A 192 4.49 -1.60 5.27
CA LEU A 192 4.53 -2.57 6.36
C LEU A 192 5.06 -1.89 7.62
N ASP A 193 4.47 -2.19 8.76
CA ASP A 193 4.97 -1.83 10.08
C ASP A 193 5.23 -3.13 10.86
N LEU A 194 6.50 -3.40 11.13
CA LEU A 194 6.97 -4.63 11.74
C LEU A 194 7.45 -4.33 13.17
N ALA A 195 6.65 -4.71 14.15
CA ALA A 195 7.01 -4.56 15.56
C ALA A 195 7.90 -5.70 16.03
N ILE A 196 8.94 -5.38 16.82
CA ILE A 196 9.82 -6.35 17.47
C ILE A 196 10.18 -5.87 18.89
N ALA A 197 10.09 -6.77 19.85
CA ALA A 197 10.54 -6.51 21.20
C ALA A 197 12.08 -6.52 21.27
N ILE A 198 12.67 -5.48 21.82
CA ILE A 198 14.10 -5.41 22.14
C ILE A 198 14.28 -5.66 23.63
N VAL A 199 15.09 -6.65 23.95
CA VAL A 199 15.31 -7.14 25.31
C VAL A 199 16.79 -7.10 25.71
N GLY A 200 17.06 -7.27 26.98
CA GLY A 200 18.42 -7.35 27.51
C GLY A 200 19.21 -8.53 26.93
N ARG A 201 20.53 -8.46 27.01
CA ARG A 201 21.46 -9.46 26.43
C ARG A 201 21.30 -10.87 26.98
N ASP A 202 20.82 -10.99 28.21
CA ASP A 202 20.66 -12.28 28.90
C ASP A 202 19.29 -12.90 28.72
N THR A 203 18.38 -12.22 28.01
CA THR A 203 17.05 -12.74 27.76
C THR A 203 17.09 -13.76 26.61
N PRO A 204 16.50 -14.96 26.77
CA PRO A 204 16.46 -15.97 25.72
C PRO A 204 15.78 -15.44 24.44
N VAL A 205 16.29 -15.87 23.29
CA VAL A 205 15.79 -15.52 21.94
C VAL A 205 15.31 -16.77 21.21
N ASN A 206 14.16 -16.68 20.61
CA ASN A 206 13.66 -17.73 19.74
C ASN A 206 14.04 -17.44 18.28
N HIS A 207 14.61 -18.41 17.60
CA HIS A 207 14.78 -18.36 16.16
C HIS A 207 13.49 -18.80 15.47
N ILE A 208 12.92 -17.90 14.67
CA ILE A 208 11.64 -18.09 14.00
C ILE A 208 11.78 -17.87 12.50
N ASN A 209 10.75 -18.26 11.72
CA ASN A 209 10.63 -17.97 10.28
C ASN A 209 11.83 -18.47 9.43
N GLY A 210 12.52 -19.52 9.85
CA GLY A 210 13.73 -20.04 9.20
C GLY A 210 13.59 -20.31 7.71
N GLN A 211 12.38 -20.60 7.22
CA GLN A 211 12.07 -20.81 5.81
C GLN A 211 12.38 -19.59 4.92
N TYR A 212 12.41 -18.38 5.50
CA TYR A 212 12.71 -17.15 4.75
C TYR A 212 14.18 -16.73 4.83
N PHE A 213 14.99 -17.35 5.73
CA PHE A 213 16.35 -16.90 6.03
C PHE A 213 17.46 -17.85 5.58
N GLY A 214 17.12 -18.82 4.72
CA GLY A 214 18.13 -19.69 4.11
C GLY A 214 18.73 -20.76 5.03
N GLY A 215 18.08 -21.07 6.15
CA GLY A 215 18.46 -22.13 7.09
C GLY A 215 18.10 -23.54 6.63
N GLY A 216 17.90 -23.77 5.35
CA GLY A 216 17.77 -25.12 4.79
C GLY A 216 19.11 -25.84 4.83
N ARG A 217 19.40 -26.61 5.88
CA ARG A 217 20.40 -27.66 5.82
C ARG A 217 20.13 -28.47 4.56
N ARG A 218 20.99 -28.35 3.54
CA ARG A 218 21.10 -29.40 2.52
C ARG A 218 21.40 -30.68 3.32
N ARG A 219 20.42 -31.56 3.48
CA ARG A 219 20.67 -32.96 3.82
C ARG A 219 21.53 -33.47 2.65
N ARG A 220 22.84 -33.65 2.91
CA ARG A 220 23.67 -34.52 2.10
C ARG A 220 23.11 -35.91 2.37
N GLY A 221 22.42 -36.47 1.41
CA GLY A 221 22.18 -37.90 1.25
C GLY A 221 23.39 -38.52 0.61
#